data_27497ecf5dae878efa50ec60e3dd09b0
#
_entry.id   27497ecf5dae878efa50ec60e3dd09b0
#
_cell.length_a   1.000
_cell.length_b   1.000
_cell.length_c   1.000
_cell.angle_alpha   90.00
_cell.angle_beta   90.00
_cell.angle_gamma   90.00
#
_symmetry.space_group_name_H-M   'P 1'
#
loop_
_entity.id
_entity.type
_entity.pdbx_description
1 polymer ?
#
loop_
_entity_poly.entity_id
_entity_poly.type
_entity_poly.pdbx_seq_one_letter_code
_entity_poly.pdbx_strand_id
1 'polypeptide(L)'
;MSEKKHFNNLANGLKVKGSIVESGQKETRPVIELVVKCDTMGSVEAVCSLISKIEVPEAQIKVILSGVGDVTKQDLLMALSGSGLVVGLNVEVTPRLEQWIKEHRVEVRLYKVIYKLGEDLAAIAATMAPTRTEDSIIGKCEVVATFKSRKGGVILGCRVVEGALQVGKRFRVVTAMGPVHSSRIESLQIEKNQVKEARAGQQVGVRILGSTSGKVGDFIECYDEIVRRKEKWSPSGGILHVQS
;
A
#
# COMPACT_ATOMS: atom_id res chain seq x y z
N MET A 1 39.04 5.00 -50.68
CA MET A 1 37.61 4.71 -50.88
C MET A 1 37.35 3.24 -50.59
N SER A 2 37.35 2.81 -49.33
CA SER A 2 36.98 1.42 -48.98
C SER A 2 36.91 1.26 -47.45
N GLU A 3 36.10 2.05 -46.73
CA GLU A 3 35.91 1.86 -45.28
C GLU A 3 34.50 2.23 -44.79
N LYS A 4 33.51 2.29 -45.66
CA LYS A 4 32.12 2.63 -45.29
C LYS A 4 31.10 1.50 -45.51
N LYS A 5 31.51 0.24 -45.66
CA LYS A 5 30.58 -0.90 -45.92
C LYS A 5 30.53 -1.97 -44.81
N HIS A 6 31.13 -1.76 -43.64
CA HIS A 6 31.18 -2.81 -42.59
C HIS A 6 30.36 -2.52 -41.35
N PHE A 7 29.61 -1.41 -41.28
CA PHE A 7 28.84 -1.03 -40.09
C PHE A 7 27.31 -1.26 -40.17
N ASN A 8 26.79 -1.82 -41.26
CA ASN A 8 25.33 -1.97 -41.46
C ASN A 8 24.77 -3.37 -41.30
N ASN A 9 25.51 -4.33 -40.75
CA ASN A 9 25.00 -5.71 -40.60
C ASN A 9 24.91 -6.24 -39.17
N LEU A 10 24.86 -5.38 -38.14
CA LEU A 10 24.71 -5.80 -36.74
C LEU A 10 23.40 -5.32 -36.09
N ALA A 11 22.46 -4.81 -36.88
CA ALA A 11 21.18 -4.29 -36.34
C ALA A 11 19.96 -5.19 -36.62
N ASN A 12 20.13 -6.45 -36.98
CA ASN A 12 19.01 -7.38 -37.16
C ASN A 12 19.27 -8.66 -36.41
N GLY A 13 18.71 -8.81 -35.20
CA GLY A 13 18.70 -10.11 -34.55
C GLY A 13 18.64 -10.15 -33.04
N LEU A 14 17.99 -9.20 -32.38
CA LEU A 14 17.60 -9.40 -30.97
C LEU A 14 16.11 -9.10 -30.80
N LYS A 15 15.29 -10.14 -31.05
CA LYS A 15 13.93 -10.20 -30.51
C LYS A 15 14.04 -10.30 -28.98
N VAL A 16 14.02 -9.17 -28.30
CA VAL A 16 13.83 -9.14 -26.85
C VAL A 16 12.39 -9.56 -26.60
N LYS A 17 12.22 -10.78 -26.08
CA LYS A 17 11.00 -11.19 -25.43
C LYS A 17 10.70 -10.16 -24.34
N GLY A 18 9.56 -9.46 -24.47
CA GLY A 18 9.09 -8.55 -23.45
C GLY A 18 8.83 -9.31 -22.14
N SER A 19 9.83 -9.37 -21.30
CA SER A 19 9.63 -9.57 -19.88
C SER A 19 8.92 -8.33 -19.36
N ILE A 20 7.72 -8.51 -18.84
CA ILE A 20 7.06 -7.53 -18.01
C ILE A 20 8.03 -7.25 -16.85
N VAL A 21 8.76 -6.15 -16.96
CA VAL A 21 9.49 -5.60 -15.83
C VAL A 21 8.40 -5.07 -14.91
N GLU A 22 8.02 -5.87 -13.91
CA GLU A 22 7.50 -5.29 -12.70
C GLU A 22 8.50 -4.25 -12.27
N SER A 23 8.14 -2.99 -12.47
CA SER A 23 8.85 -1.87 -11.85
C SER A 23 8.66 -2.05 -10.35
N GLY A 24 9.55 -2.83 -9.75
CA GLY A 24 9.74 -2.91 -8.31
C GLY A 24 10.14 -1.52 -7.83
N GLN A 25 9.17 -0.62 -7.70
CA GLN A 25 9.30 0.48 -6.78
C GLN A 25 9.52 -0.20 -5.42
N LYS A 26 10.77 -0.17 -4.94
CA LYS A 26 11.08 -0.39 -3.55
C LYS A 26 10.18 0.60 -2.80
N GLU A 27 9.02 0.15 -2.35
CA GLU A 27 8.21 0.91 -1.41
C GLU A 27 9.10 1.15 -0.21
N THR A 28 9.66 2.35 -0.12
CA THR A 28 10.44 2.75 1.04
C THR A 28 9.45 2.79 2.19
N ARG A 29 9.62 1.87 3.15
CA ARG A 29 8.78 1.82 4.34
C ARG A 29 8.84 3.18 5.03
N PRO A 30 7.70 3.77 5.42
CA PRO A 30 7.71 4.99 6.20
C PRO A 30 8.52 4.79 7.47
N VAL A 31 9.25 5.84 7.86
CA VAL A 31 10.08 5.82 9.06
C VAL A 31 9.44 6.74 10.09
N ILE A 32 9.24 6.23 11.31
CA ILE A 32 8.82 7.01 12.46
C ILE A 32 10.07 7.37 13.25
N GLU A 33 10.48 8.61 13.16
CA GLU A 33 11.63 9.14 13.89
C GLU A 33 11.17 9.75 15.20
N LEU A 34 11.75 9.32 16.33
CA LEU A 34 11.32 9.74 17.67
C LEU A 34 12.49 10.04 18.61
N VAL A 35 12.18 10.80 19.65
CA VAL A 35 13.10 11.12 20.76
C VAL A 35 12.71 10.27 21.97
N VAL A 36 13.70 9.74 22.67
CA VAL A 36 13.53 8.92 23.89
C VAL A 36 14.11 9.64 25.10
N LYS A 37 13.32 9.75 26.17
CA LYS A 37 13.76 10.29 27.47
C LYS A 37 13.40 9.30 28.57
N CYS A 38 14.36 9.05 29.49
CA CYS A 38 14.14 8.12 30.60
C CYS A 38 14.74 8.67 31.89
N ASP A 39 14.35 8.08 33.01
CA ASP A 39 14.84 8.42 34.35
C ASP A 39 16.33 8.04 34.56
N THR A 40 16.78 6.96 33.94
CA THR A 40 18.14 6.45 34.09
C THR A 40 18.74 6.01 32.78
N MET A 41 20.07 5.88 32.70
CA MET A 41 20.78 5.39 31.52
C MET A 41 20.42 3.94 31.20
N GLY A 42 20.25 3.09 32.22
CA GLY A 42 19.80 1.71 32.03
C GLY A 42 18.39 1.62 31.40
N SER A 43 17.49 2.51 31.78
CA SER A 43 16.17 2.65 31.16
C SER A 43 16.26 3.08 29.70
N VAL A 44 17.18 4.01 29.37
CA VAL A 44 17.43 4.43 27.98
C VAL A 44 17.87 3.24 27.12
N GLU A 45 18.87 2.47 27.61
CA GLU A 45 19.39 1.30 26.91
C GLU A 45 18.30 0.23 26.73
N ALA A 46 17.50 -0.02 27.76
CA ALA A 46 16.38 -0.97 27.70
C ALA A 46 15.33 -0.56 26.67
N VAL A 47 14.91 0.72 26.66
CA VAL A 47 13.94 1.25 25.71
C VAL A 47 14.48 1.21 24.28
N CYS A 48 15.72 1.64 24.05
CA CYS A 48 16.34 1.58 22.72
C CYS A 48 16.46 0.13 22.22
N SER A 49 16.84 -0.82 23.10
CA SER A 49 16.88 -2.25 22.77
C SER A 49 15.48 -2.81 22.46
N LEU A 50 14.45 -2.40 23.21
CA LEU A 50 13.06 -2.79 22.93
C LEU A 50 12.62 -2.26 21.58
N ILE A 51 12.83 -0.98 21.29
CA ILE A 51 12.43 -0.35 20.01
C ILE A 51 13.12 -1.04 18.82
N SER A 52 14.40 -1.40 18.95
CA SER A 52 15.14 -2.09 17.89
C SER A 52 14.60 -3.49 17.56
N LYS A 53 13.86 -4.10 18.50
CA LYS A 53 13.22 -5.42 18.32
C LYS A 53 11.78 -5.34 17.82
N ILE A 54 11.22 -4.15 17.69
CA ILE A 54 9.85 -3.98 17.13
C ILE A 54 9.93 -4.19 15.62
N GLU A 55 9.49 -5.36 15.17
CA GLU A 55 9.39 -5.68 13.76
C GLU A 55 7.94 -5.48 13.29
N VAL A 56 7.68 -4.33 12.68
CA VAL A 56 6.39 -4.02 12.06
C VAL A 56 6.61 -3.89 10.55
N PRO A 57 5.91 -4.72 9.73
CA PRO A 57 6.09 -4.70 8.27
C PRO A 57 5.74 -3.34 7.64
N GLU A 58 4.85 -2.59 8.28
CA GLU A 58 4.25 -1.37 7.77
C GLU A 58 5.15 -0.14 7.87
N ALA A 59 6.01 -0.08 8.90
CA ALA A 59 6.90 1.07 9.13
C ALA A 59 8.17 0.65 9.88
N GLN A 60 9.19 1.49 9.80
CA GLN A 60 10.39 1.40 10.61
C GLN A 60 10.35 2.44 11.72
N ILE A 61 10.77 2.08 12.93
CA ILE A 61 10.91 3.02 14.04
C ILE A 61 12.40 3.32 14.22
N LYS A 62 12.73 4.62 14.33
CA LYS A 62 14.11 5.09 14.48
C LYS A 62 14.22 6.09 15.61
N VAL A 63 15.10 5.83 16.56
CA VAL A 63 15.43 6.79 17.60
C VAL A 63 16.46 7.77 17.06
N ILE A 64 16.11 9.08 17.03
CA ILE A 64 16.98 10.17 16.56
C ILE A 64 17.76 10.83 17.69
N LEU A 65 17.23 10.78 18.90
CA LEU A 65 17.88 11.27 20.12
C LEU A 65 17.42 10.42 21.30
N SER A 66 18.32 10.10 22.20
CA SER A 66 17.99 9.48 23.48
C SER A 66 18.76 10.17 24.62
N GLY A 67 18.18 10.22 25.82
CA GLY A 67 18.82 10.87 26.96
C GLY A 67 18.11 10.66 28.27
N VAL A 68 18.77 11.04 29.35
CA VAL A 68 18.27 10.95 30.72
C VAL A 68 17.66 12.28 31.15
N GLY A 69 16.64 12.22 32.00
CA GLY A 69 15.93 13.37 32.60
C GLY A 69 14.65 13.72 31.89
N ASP A 70 13.97 14.76 32.40
CA ASP A 70 12.68 15.22 31.88
C ASP A 70 12.75 15.73 30.44
N VAL A 71 11.62 15.73 29.79
CA VAL A 71 11.48 16.26 28.43
C VAL A 71 11.64 17.77 28.43
N THR A 72 12.64 18.26 27.70
CA THR A 72 12.98 19.69 27.59
C THR A 72 12.54 20.28 26.25
N LYS A 73 12.58 21.60 26.13
CA LYS A 73 12.32 22.28 24.85
C LYS A 73 13.27 21.83 23.73
N GLN A 74 14.52 21.50 24.08
CA GLN A 74 15.50 21.04 23.09
C GLN A 74 15.14 19.65 22.53
N ASP A 75 14.60 18.74 23.38
CA ASP A 75 14.10 17.44 22.93
C ASP A 75 12.90 17.58 21.99
N LEU A 76 12.01 18.54 22.30
CA LEU A 76 10.85 18.84 21.43
C LEU A 76 11.28 19.43 20.08
N LEU A 77 12.30 20.31 20.05
CA LEU A 77 12.87 20.84 18.81
C LEU A 77 13.50 19.73 17.96
N MET A 78 14.17 18.77 18.59
CA MET A 78 14.73 17.62 17.90
C MET A 78 13.62 16.72 17.34
N ALA A 79 12.54 16.50 18.08
CA ALA A 79 11.40 15.71 17.60
C ALA A 79 10.74 16.32 16.35
N LEU A 80 10.70 17.66 16.24
CA LEU A 80 10.19 18.35 15.04
C LEU A 80 11.02 18.07 13.77
N SER A 81 12.30 17.76 13.90
CA SER A 81 13.13 17.36 12.75
C SER A 81 12.82 15.96 12.23
N GLY A 82 12.12 15.15 13.04
CA GLY A 82 11.63 13.84 12.70
C GLY A 82 10.10 13.80 12.56
N SER A 83 9.47 12.84 13.21
CA SER A 83 8.01 12.64 13.12
C SER A 83 7.18 13.41 14.16
N GLY A 84 7.80 14.27 14.96
CA GLY A 84 7.12 15.03 16.01
C GLY A 84 6.71 14.20 17.22
N LEU A 85 7.40 13.07 17.50
CA LEU A 85 7.09 12.16 18.60
C LEU A 85 8.23 12.14 19.64
N VAL A 86 7.86 12.33 20.90
CA VAL A 86 8.73 12.13 22.06
C VAL A 86 8.12 11.04 22.93
N VAL A 87 8.90 10.09 23.37
CA VAL A 87 8.50 9.07 24.34
C VAL A 87 9.32 9.19 25.62
N GLY A 88 8.65 9.22 26.76
CA GLY A 88 9.24 9.32 28.08
C GLY A 88 8.92 8.09 28.92
N LEU A 89 9.93 7.50 29.58
CA LEU A 89 9.73 6.43 30.57
C LEU A 89 10.16 6.93 31.96
N ASN A 90 9.21 6.98 32.90
CA ASN A 90 9.41 7.48 34.27
C ASN A 90 9.95 8.92 34.34
N VAL A 91 9.59 9.75 33.41
CA VAL A 91 9.96 11.18 33.36
C VAL A 91 8.74 12.03 33.14
N GLU A 92 8.89 13.33 33.38
CA GLU A 92 7.85 14.34 33.17
C GLU A 92 8.25 15.31 32.06
N VAL A 93 7.36 16.22 31.71
CA VAL A 93 7.65 17.33 30.81
C VAL A 93 8.03 18.56 31.64
N THR A 94 9.10 19.24 31.27
CA THR A 94 9.47 20.51 31.89
C THR A 94 8.29 21.48 31.90
N PRO A 95 7.99 22.14 33.03
CA PRO A 95 6.84 23.05 33.13
C PRO A 95 6.80 24.12 32.04
N ARG A 96 5.59 24.57 31.68
CA ARG A 96 5.29 25.65 30.73
C ARG A 96 5.57 25.29 29.25
N LEU A 97 5.70 24.02 28.90
CA LEU A 97 5.88 23.59 27.54
C LEU A 97 4.59 23.13 26.85
N GLU A 98 3.46 22.97 27.57
CA GLU A 98 2.20 22.45 27.04
C GLU A 98 1.67 23.28 25.85
N GLN A 99 1.71 24.62 25.99
CA GLN A 99 1.28 25.51 24.92
C GLN A 99 2.17 25.35 23.68
N TRP A 100 3.48 25.33 23.89
CA TRP A 100 4.45 25.11 22.81
C TRP A 100 4.26 23.79 22.09
N ILE A 101 4.04 22.68 22.82
CA ILE A 101 3.75 21.34 22.31
C ILE A 101 2.51 21.38 21.40
N LYS A 102 1.45 22.05 21.85
CA LYS A 102 0.21 22.20 21.10
C LYS A 102 0.38 23.02 19.82
N GLU A 103 1.06 24.16 19.91
CA GLU A 103 1.29 25.07 18.77
C GLU A 103 2.10 24.42 17.66
N HIS A 104 3.11 23.62 18.03
CA HIS A 104 4.01 22.96 17.07
C HIS A 104 3.58 21.54 16.73
N ARG A 105 2.44 21.07 17.25
CA ARG A 105 1.91 19.72 17.03
C ARG A 105 2.92 18.61 17.30
N VAL A 106 3.70 18.74 18.39
CA VAL A 106 4.54 17.66 18.90
C VAL A 106 3.69 16.79 19.82
N GLU A 107 3.85 15.49 19.75
CA GLU A 107 3.19 14.55 20.65
C GLU A 107 4.20 14.01 21.65
N VAL A 108 3.91 14.12 22.93
CA VAL A 108 4.72 13.57 24.02
C VAL A 108 3.92 12.46 24.69
N ARG A 109 4.44 11.25 24.70
CA ARG A 109 3.83 10.10 25.36
C ARG A 109 4.67 9.67 26.54
N LEU A 110 4.08 9.71 27.73
CA LEU A 110 4.73 9.37 28.98
C LEU A 110 4.24 8.01 29.50
N TYR A 111 5.19 7.15 29.82
CA TYR A 111 4.94 5.79 30.26
C TYR A 111 5.57 5.52 31.62
N LYS A 112 4.94 4.64 32.39
CA LYS A 112 5.50 4.06 33.63
C LYS A 112 5.93 2.61 33.44
N VAL A 113 5.48 1.97 32.36
CA VAL A 113 5.75 0.56 32.07
C VAL A 113 6.35 0.41 30.67
N ILE A 114 7.53 -0.15 30.59
CA ILE A 114 8.29 -0.30 29.34
C ILE A 114 7.56 -1.14 28.28
N TYR A 115 6.80 -2.17 28.68
CA TYR A 115 6.05 -3.02 27.75
C TYR A 115 4.94 -2.24 27.06
N LYS A 116 4.25 -1.33 27.77
CA LYS A 116 3.21 -0.47 27.22
C LYS A 116 3.77 0.49 26.17
N LEU A 117 4.98 1.02 26.39
CA LEU A 117 5.70 1.82 25.43
C LEU A 117 5.93 1.02 24.12
N GLY A 118 6.36 -0.23 24.22
CA GLY A 118 6.58 -1.09 23.07
C GLY A 118 5.31 -1.42 22.30
N GLU A 119 4.24 -1.82 23.01
CA GLU A 119 2.93 -2.11 22.41
C GLU A 119 2.36 -0.91 21.65
N ASP A 120 2.43 0.27 22.26
CA ASP A 120 1.87 1.49 21.70
C ASP A 120 2.66 1.97 20.47
N LEU A 121 3.99 1.91 20.51
CA LEU A 121 4.83 2.20 19.35
C LEU A 121 4.58 1.22 18.20
N ALA A 122 4.39 -0.05 18.48
CA ALA A 122 4.03 -1.05 17.48
C ALA A 122 2.65 -0.74 16.87
N ALA A 123 1.66 -0.34 17.69
CA ALA A 123 0.35 0.07 17.23
C ALA A 123 0.42 1.31 16.32
N ILE A 124 1.19 2.35 16.71
CA ILE A 124 1.43 3.54 15.88
C ILE A 124 2.05 3.14 14.54
N ALA A 125 3.08 2.32 14.56
CA ALA A 125 3.77 1.86 13.35
C ALA A 125 2.83 1.08 12.41
N ALA A 126 1.94 0.25 12.95
CA ALA A 126 0.95 -0.50 12.18
C ALA A 126 -0.08 0.41 11.47
N THR A 127 -0.33 1.64 11.97
CA THR A 127 -1.20 2.60 11.28
C THR A 127 -0.53 3.26 10.07
N MET A 128 0.80 3.20 9.98
CA MET A 128 1.57 3.78 8.87
C MET A 128 1.56 2.89 7.62
N ALA A 129 0.86 1.76 7.66
CA ALA A 129 0.69 0.88 6.51
C ALA A 129 0.33 1.69 5.25
N PRO A 130 0.99 1.43 4.11
CA PRO A 130 0.55 2.00 2.87
C PRO A 130 -0.90 1.58 2.64
N THR A 131 -1.68 2.49 2.10
CA THR A 131 -3.08 2.23 1.78
C THR A 131 -3.15 1.02 0.86
N ARG A 132 -3.50 -0.14 1.38
CA ARG A 132 -3.74 -1.33 0.54
C ARG A 132 -5.08 -1.16 -0.14
N THR A 133 -5.04 -1.20 -1.45
CA THR A 133 -6.25 -1.34 -2.25
C THR A 133 -6.66 -2.81 -2.12
N GLU A 134 -7.80 -3.07 -1.51
CA GLU A 134 -8.39 -4.40 -1.50
C GLU A 134 -9.32 -4.51 -2.71
N ASP A 135 -9.13 -5.55 -3.52
CA ASP A 135 -10.03 -5.85 -4.62
C ASP A 135 -11.31 -6.48 -4.05
N SER A 136 -12.41 -5.76 -4.13
CA SER A 136 -13.73 -6.32 -3.83
C SER A 136 -14.32 -6.92 -5.09
N ILE A 137 -14.43 -8.24 -5.17
CA ILE A 137 -15.04 -8.93 -6.30
C ILE A 137 -16.54 -8.62 -6.30
N ILE A 138 -17.00 -7.97 -7.37
CA ILE A 138 -18.41 -7.61 -7.60
C ILE A 138 -19.12 -8.56 -8.53
N GLY A 139 -18.38 -9.33 -9.32
CA GLY A 139 -18.95 -10.33 -10.21
C GLY A 139 -17.90 -11.28 -10.79
N LYS A 140 -18.35 -12.49 -11.07
CA LYS A 140 -17.54 -13.56 -11.67
C LYS A 140 -18.26 -14.16 -12.86
N CYS A 141 -17.54 -14.36 -13.97
CA CYS A 141 -18.06 -15.06 -15.12
C CYS A 141 -17.08 -16.07 -15.70
N GLU A 142 -17.61 -17.08 -16.37
CA GLU A 142 -16.87 -18.12 -17.07
C GLU A 142 -16.78 -17.76 -18.55
N VAL A 143 -15.61 -17.88 -19.14
CA VAL A 143 -15.39 -17.67 -20.58
C VAL A 143 -15.87 -18.90 -21.35
N VAL A 144 -16.92 -18.73 -22.15
CA VAL A 144 -17.52 -19.81 -22.97
C VAL A 144 -17.12 -19.73 -24.45
N ALA A 145 -16.70 -18.55 -24.91
CA ALA A 145 -16.26 -18.34 -26.29
C ALA A 145 -15.29 -17.16 -26.40
N THR A 146 -14.44 -17.16 -27.42
CA THR A 146 -13.49 -16.06 -27.69
C THR A 146 -13.58 -15.64 -29.14
N PHE A 147 -13.76 -14.34 -29.39
CA PHE A 147 -13.89 -13.76 -30.73
C PHE A 147 -12.90 -12.62 -30.96
N LYS A 148 -12.31 -12.55 -32.16
CA LYS A 148 -11.50 -11.40 -32.56
C LYS A 148 -12.44 -10.24 -32.99
N SER A 149 -12.23 -9.04 -32.45
CA SER A 149 -12.98 -7.87 -32.86
C SER A 149 -12.44 -7.25 -34.14
N ARG A 150 -13.31 -6.84 -35.04
CA ARG A 150 -12.93 -6.11 -36.29
C ARG A 150 -12.31 -4.74 -36.01
N LYS A 151 -12.61 -4.13 -34.87
CA LYS A 151 -12.11 -2.80 -34.47
C LYS A 151 -10.85 -2.89 -33.57
N GLY A 152 -10.19 -4.04 -33.52
CA GLY A 152 -9.08 -4.31 -32.61
C GLY A 152 -9.56 -4.82 -31.24
N GLY A 153 -8.74 -5.60 -30.54
CA GLY A 153 -9.07 -6.23 -29.27
C GLY A 153 -9.80 -7.59 -29.41
N VAL A 154 -10.24 -8.11 -28.28
CA VAL A 154 -10.88 -9.42 -28.15
C VAL A 154 -12.26 -9.24 -27.50
N ILE A 155 -13.23 -10.03 -27.97
CA ILE A 155 -14.53 -10.15 -27.33
C ILE A 155 -14.59 -11.53 -26.67
N LEU A 156 -14.74 -11.57 -25.38
CA LEU A 156 -14.94 -12.80 -24.62
C LEU A 156 -16.46 -13.00 -24.42
N GLY A 157 -17.00 -14.08 -24.95
CA GLY A 157 -18.34 -14.54 -24.63
C GLY A 157 -18.31 -15.22 -23.27
N CYS A 158 -19.03 -14.68 -22.32
CA CYS A 158 -18.99 -15.10 -20.92
C CYS A 158 -20.39 -15.43 -20.41
N ARG A 159 -20.49 -16.38 -19.50
CA ARG A 159 -21.67 -16.62 -18.69
C ARG A 159 -21.42 -16.10 -17.28
N VAL A 160 -22.23 -15.16 -16.82
CA VAL A 160 -22.12 -14.62 -15.46
C VAL A 160 -22.55 -15.69 -14.47
N VAL A 161 -21.61 -16.09 -13.58
CA VAL A 161 -21.85 -17.14 -12.57
C VAL A 161 -22.35 -16.52 -11.29
N GLU A 162 -21.73 -15.38 -10.88
CA GLU A 162 -22.01 -14.73 -9.60
C GLU A 162 -21.90 -13.22 -9.73
N GLY A 163 -22.73 -12.47 -8.98
CA GLY A 163 -22.72 -11.02 -8.93
C GLY A 163 -23.08 -10.35 -10.24
N ALA A 164 -22.38 -9.29 -10.61
CA ALA A 164 -22.62 -8.52 -11.82
C ALA A 164 -21.33 -8.02 -12.48
N LEU A 165 -21.31 -7.95 -13.80
CA LEU A 165 -20.27 -7.26 -14.57
C LEU A 165 -20.76 -5.85 -14.91
N GLN A 166 -19.93 -4.84 -14.76
CA GLN A 166 -20.28 -3.45 -15.07
C GLN A 166 -19.24 -2.80 -15.99
N VAL A 167 -19.72 -2.00 -16.94
CA VAL A 167 -18.85 -1.22 -17.84
C VAL A 167 -18.04 -0.22 -17.04
N GLY A 168 -16.75 -0.09 -17.37
CA GLY A 168 -15.80 0.81 -16.71
C GLY A 168 -15.13 0.26 -15.46
N LYS A 169 -15.66 -0.82 -14.89
CA LYS A 169 -15.02 -1.50 -13.75
C LYS A 169 -13.78 -2.28 -14.20
N ARG A 170 -12.88 -2.53 -13.25
CA ARG A 170 -11.71 -3.38 -13.50
C ARG A 170 -12.10 -4.84 -13.54
N PHE A 171 -11.38 -5.59 -14.32
CA PHE A 171 -11.50 -7.04 -14.35
C PHE A 171 -10.13 -7.69 -14.46
N ARG A 172 -10.05 -8.94 -14.06
CA ARG A 172 -8.89 -9.79 -14.29
C ARG A 172 -9.34 -11.13 -14.87
N VAL A 173 -8.52 -11.68 -15.76
CA VAL A 173 -8.68 -13.04 -16.27
C VAL A 173 -7.89 -13.96 -15.36
N VAL A 174 -8.57 -14.94 -14.78
CA VAL A 174 -8.01 -15.93 -13.85
C VAL A 174 -8.00 -17.29 -14.54
N THR A 175 -6.81 -17.83 -14.75
CA THR A 175 -6.59 -19.18 -15.25
C THR A 175 -6.31 -20.14 -14.09
N ALA A 176 -6.20 -21.44 -14.37
CA ALA A 176 -5.77 -22.42 -13.38
C ALA A 176 -4.38 -22.12 -12.75
N MET A 177 -3.55 -21.31 -13.42
CA MET A 177 -2.22 -20.90 -12.93
C MET A 177 -2.24 -19.54 -12.23
N GLY A 178 -3.40 -18.90 -12.10
CA GLY A 178 -3.58 -17.59 -11.49
C GLY A 178 -3.99 -16.48 -12.47
N PRO A 179 -3.98 -15.21 -12.02
CA PRO A 179 -4.37 -14.07 -12.83
C PRO A 179 -3.31 -13.79 -13.91
N VAL A 180 -3.76 -13.71 -15.18
CA VAL A 180 -2.87 -13.54 -16.35
C VAL A 180 -3.04 -12.22 -17.07
N HIS A 181 -4.16 -11.53 -16.88
CA HIS A 181 -4.45 -10.24 -17.52
C HIS A 181 -5.40 -9.42 -16.68
N SER A 182 -5.15 -8.14 -16.53
CA SER A 182 -6.07 -7.20 -15.92
C SER A 182 -6.25 -5.96 -16.78
N SER A 183 -7.48 -5.47 -16.90
CA SER A 183 -7.84 -4.30 -17.68
C SER A 183 -9.19 -3.75 -17.20
N ARG A 184 -9.79 -2.83 -17.97
CA ARG A 184 -11.14 -2.32 -17.74
C ARG A 184 -12.12 -2.86 -18.77
N ILE A 185 -13.35 -3.11 -18.34
CA ILE A 185 -14.45 -3.50 -19.22
C ILE A 185 -14.82 -2.29 -20.09
N GLU A 186 -14.57 -2.38 -21.39
CA GLU A 186 -14.87 -1.31 -22.34
C GLU A 186 -16.36 -1.27 -22.66
N SER A 187 -16.94 -2.41 -22.98
CA SER A 187 -18.36 -2.55 -23.26
C SER A 187 -18.88 -3.94 -22.99
N LEU A 188 -20.14 -4.04 -22.64
CA LEU A 188 -20.89 -5.28 -22.47
C LEU A 188 -21.99 -5.36 -23.52
N GLN A 189 -22.21 -6.56 -24.08
CA GLN A 189 -23.26 -6.80 -25.05
C GLN A 189 -24.02 -8.09 -24.72
N ILE A 190 -25.35 -8.00 -24.67
CA ILE A 190 -26.27 -9.14 -24.56
C ILE A 190 -27.10 -9.17 -25.83
N GLU A 191 -27.07 -10.28 -26.58
CA GLU A 191 -27.83 -10.47 -27.85
C GLU A 191 -27.63 -9.31 -28.84
N LYS A 192 -26.40 -8.80 -28.99
CA LYS A 192 -25.99 -7.65 -29.81
C LYS A 192 -26.41 -6.26 -29.28
N ASN A 193 -27.17 -6.19 -28.20
CA ASN A 193 -27.52 -4.94 -27.55
C ASN A 193 -26.47 -4.52 -26.53
N GLN A 194 -26.03 -3.26 -26.56
CA GLN A 194 -25.13 -2.74 -25.55
C GLN A 194 -25.87 -2.57 -24.22
N VAL A 195 -25.26 -3.07 -23.14
CA VAL A 195 -25.77 -2.95 -21.78
C VAL A 195 -24.71 -2.35 -20.86
N LYS A 196 -25.14 -1.68 -19.78
CA LYS A 196 -24.23 -1.13 -18.77
C LYS A 196 -23.82 -2.15 -17.72
N GLU A 197 -24.68 -3.17 -17.53
CA GLU A 197 -24.53 -4.19 -16.50
C GLU A 197 -25.05 -5.53 -17.02
N ALA A 198 -24.39 -6.63 -16.60
CA ALA A 198 -24.85 -7.99 -16.85
C ALA A 198 -24.81 -8.77 -15.53
N ARG A 199 -25.92 -9.44 -15.18
CA ARG A 199 -26.11 -10.13 -13.89
C ARG A 199 -25.98 -11.65 -14.00
N ALA A 200 -25.87 -12.30 -12.85
CA ALA A 200 -25.79 -13.76 -12.76
C ALA A 200 -26.86 -14.47 -13.60
N GLY A 201 -26.46 -15.53 -14.31
CA GLY A 201 -27.31 -16.29 -15.24
C GLY A 201 -27.32 -15.77 -16.68
N GLN A 202 -26.88 -14.55 -16.96
CA GLN A 202 -26.88 -13.97 -18.30
C GLN A 202 -25.62 -14.36 -19.09
N GLN A 203 -25.76 -14.49 -20.41
CA GLN A 203 -24.65 -14.61 -21.34
C GLN A 203 -24.34 -13.21 -21.90
N VAL A 204 -23.07 -12.84 -21.85
CA VAL A 204 -22.62 -11.49 -22.20
C VAL A 204 -21.32 -11.52 -22.99
N GLY A 205 -21.22 -10.71 -24.02
CA GLY A 205 -19.97 -10.42 -24.73
C GLY A 205 -19.23 -9.29 -24.01
N VAL A 206 -18.06 -9.57 -23.47
CA VAL A 206 -17.18 -8.60 -22.80
C VAL A 206 -16.11 -8.16 -23.80
N ARG A 207 -16.11 -6.88 -24.17
CA ARG A 207 -15.07 -6.33 -25.05
C ARG A 207 -13.91 -5.81 -24.24
N ILE A 208 -12.71 -6.20 -24.66
CA ILE A 208 -11.43 -5.91 -24.03
C ILE A 208 -10.50 -5.27 -25.05
N LEU A 209 -9.85 -4.17 -24.66
CA LEU A 209 -8.79 -3.55 -25.45
C LEU A 209 -7.49 -4.34 -25.31
N GLY A 210 -6.81 -4.56 -26.45
CA GLY A 210 -5.55 -5.30 -26.47
C GLY A 210 -5.71 -6.79 -26.68
N SER A 211 -4.62 -7.55 -26.51
CA SER A 211 -4.61 -8.99 -26.58
C SER A 211 -4.74 -9.59 -25.18
N THR A 212 -5.62 -10.56 -25.00
CA THR A 212 -5.72 -11.33 -23.76
C THR A 212 -5.33 -12.78 -24.02
N SER A 213 -4.70 -13.41 -23.04
CA SER A 213 -4.39 -14.84 -23.06
C SER A 213 -5.57 -15.71 -22.60
N GLY A 214 -6.73 -15.11 -22.32
CA GLY A 214 -7.92 -15.82 -21.84
C GLY A 214 -8.44 -16.86 -22.85
N LYS A 215 -8.69 -18.05 -22.37
CA LYS A 215 -9.20 -19.20 -23.12
C LYS A 215 -10.59 -19.59 -22.63
N VAL A 216 -11.29 -20.40 -23.42
CA VAL A 216 -12.54 -21.01 -22.98
C VAL A 216 -12.27 -21.85 -21.73
N GLY A 217 -13.10 -21.71 -20.71
CA GLY A 217 -12.95 -22.33 -19.39
C GLY A 217 -12.22 -21.48 -18.34
N ASP A 218 -11.60 -20.37 -18.73
CA ASP A 218 -11.05 -19.40 -17.76
C ASP A 218 -12.17 -18.58 -17.12
N PHE A 219 -11.85 -17.95 -15.98
CA PHE A 219 -12.77 -17.06 -15.29
C PHE A 219 -12.38 -15.59 -15.46
N ILE A 220 -13.36 -14.71 -15.50
CA ILE A 220 -13.18 -13.27 -15.38
C ILE A 220 -13.77 -12.85 -14.04
N GLU A 221 -12.98 -12.19 -13.22
CA GLU A 221 -13.40 -11.56 -11.99
C GLU A 221 -13.46 -10.05 -12.21
N CYS A 222 -14.66 -9.48 -12.09
CA CYS A 222 -14.89 -8.04 -12.06
C CYS A 222 -14.75 -7.56 -10.62
N TYR A 223 -13.96 -6.52 -10.39
CA TYR A 223 -13.70 -6.03 -9.06
C TYR A 223 -13.68 -4.51 -8.97
N ASP A 224 -13.96 -4.03 -7.78
CA ASP A 224 -13.80 -2.64 -7.40
C ASP A 224 -12.58 -2.51 -6.48
N GLU A 225 -11.79 -1.50 -6.71
CA GLU A 225 -10.67 -1.18 -5.81
C GLU A 225 -11.23 -0.40 -4.61
N ILE A 226 -11.38 -1.07 -3.49
CA ILE A 226 -11.75 -0.42 -2.24
C ILE A 226 -10.48 0.07 -1.58
N VAL A 227 -10.28 1.39 -1.61
CA VAL A 227 -9.20 2.05 -0.89
C VAL A 227 -9.59 2.13 0.58
N ARG A 228 -9.19 1.16 1.40
CA ARG A 228 -9.30 1.28 2.85
C ARG A 228 -8.23 2.23 3.35
N ARG A 229 -8.57 3.50 3.51
CA ARG A 229 -7.72 4.46 4.21
C ARG A 229 -7.80 4.14 5.71
N LYS A 230 -6.77 3.50 6.25
CA LYS A 230 -6.52 3.57 7.68
C LYS A 230 -6.06 5.00 7.97
N GLU A 231 -6.62 5.63 8.98
CA GLU A 231 -6.09 6.92 9.45
C GLU A 231 -4.64 6.69 9.88
N LYS A 232 -3.72 7.34 9.17
CA LYS A 232 -2.31 7.31 9.54
C LYS A 232 -2.14 8.09 10.81
N TRP A 233 -1.36 7.56 11.74
CA TRP A 233 -0.96 8.32 12.91
C TRP A 233 -0.29 9.63 12.49
N SER A 234 -0.65 10.69 13.19
CA SER A 234 0.00 11.99 13.11
C SER A 234 0.05 12.60 14.51
N PRO A 235 1.07 13.39 14.85
CA PRO A 235 1.19 13.97 16.18
C PRO A 235 -0.04 14.79 16.56
N SER A 236 -0.60 14.50 17.72
CA SER A 236 -1.83 15.16 18.23
C SER A 236 -1.58 16.59 18.74
N GLY A 237 -0.32 16.94 19.04
CA GLY A 237 0.03 18.20 19.68
C GLY A 237 -0.35 18.21 21.17
N GLY A 238 -0.05 17.14 21.90
CA GLY A 238 -0.41 17.02 23.31
C GLY A 238 0.51 16.12 24.11
N ILE A 239 0.30 16.13 25.43
CA ILE A 239 0.97 15.23 26.37
C ILE A 239 -0.02 14.13 26.74
N LEU A 240 0.35 12.90 26.46
CA LEU A 240 -0.45 11.71 26.74
C LEU A 240 0.23 10.89 27.85
N HIS A 241 -0.47 10.72 28.97
CA HIS A 241 -0.05 9.80 30.02
C HIS A 241 -0.68 8.44 29.74
N VAL A 242 0.13 7.51 29.23
CA VAL A 242 -0.33 6.15 28.92
C VAL A 242 -0.28 5.32 30.21
N GLN A 243 -1.45 5.18 30.82
CA GLN A 243 -1.61 4.37 32.02
C GLN A 243 -1.82 2.88 31.65
N SER A 244 -1.46 2.01 32.60
CA SER A 244 -1.57 0.53 32.49
C SER A 244 -3.00 0.06 32.28
#